data_a76ceb49d630a8b18785c12b0ec39a5b
#
_entry.id   a76ceb49d630a8b18785c12b0ec39a5b
#
_cell.length_a   1.000
_cell.length_b   1.000
_cell.length_c   1.000
_cell.angle_alpha   90.00
_cell.angle_beta   90.00
_cell.angle_gamma   90.00
#
_symmetry.space_group_name_H-M   'P 1'
#
loop_
_entity.id
_entity.type
_entity.pdbx_description
1 polymer ?
#
loop_
_entity_poly.entity_id
_entity_poly.type
_entity_poly.pdbx_seq_one_letter_code
_entity_poly.pdbx_strand_id
1 'polypeptide(L)'
;MTELAELAELEIAGFADGHPIANLLLIRRLLEYLRPLNRPIALWPCDPQLVGNGVMREGHDSIVFGLPGIPAIAETTAIAALLECVEEVGTPVHLMRLSTARGVELVRLAKQRGLPITASTTWMHLLLNTASIGSYDPSLRLNPPLGRYADQQALLQAVKDGVVDAIAIDHSPYTYEEKTVAFAEAPPGAIGLQLALPLLWQILVASGQWSALELWAALSTRPALCLSQTPASITPGQAAEMVLFNPHQSWIADSQTLKSRSMNTPWLGQAITGQVIKLWSPIASQETG
;
A
#
# COMPACT_ATOMS: atom_id res chain seq x y z
N MET A 1 -0.29 26.28 2.64
CA MET A 1 -0.40 25.55 1.36
C MET A 1 1.03 25.44 0.86
N THR A 2 1.51 24.23 0.60
CA THR A 2 2.88 24.04 0.13
C THR A 2 2.99 24.60 -1.29
N GLU A 3 4.08 25.27 -1.62
CA GLU A 3 4.38 25.80 -2.96
C GLU A 3 4.75 24.62 -3.88
N LEU A 4 3.75 24.04 -4.55
CA LEU A 4 3.94 22.86 -5.42
C LEU A 4 4.89 23.12 -6.58
N ALA A 5 4.92 24.35 -7.10
CA ALA A 5 5.85 24.73 -8.16
C ALA A 5 7.31 24.69 -7.69
N GLU A 6 7.59 25.20 -6.49
CA GLU A 6 8.95 25.15 -5.90
C GLU A 6 9.39 23.71 -5.63
N LEU A 7 8.44 22.84 -5.14
CA LEU A 7 8.74 21.43 -5.00
C LEU A 7 9.04 20.74 -6.33
N ALA A 8 8.37 21.14 -7.41
CA ALA A 8 8.58 20.56 -8.73
C ALA A 8 9.96 20.92 -9.32
N GLU A 9 10.61 22.00 -8.87
CA GLU A 9 11.98 22.37 -9.25
C GLU A 9 13.03 21.42 -8.63
N LEU A 10 12.64 20.70 -7.57
CA LEU A 10 13.47 19.66 -6.97
C LEU A 10 13.34 18.35 -7.77
N GLU A 11 14.32 17.46 -7.64
CA GLU A 11 14.31 16.14 -8.28
C GLU A 11 13.32 15.16 -7.61
N ILE A 12 12.04 15.58 -7.50
CA ILE A 12 10.98 14.73 -6.92
C ILE A 12 10.39 13.79 -7.98
N ALA A 13 10.01 12.58 -7.57
CA ALA A 13 9.34 11.61 -8.42
C ALA A 13 7.87 11.96 -8.67
N GLY A 14 7.22 12.63 -7.72
CA GLY A 14 5.80 12.99 -7.78
C GLY A 14 5.34 13.64 -6.48
N PHE A 15 4.04 13.91 -6.40
CA PHE A 15 3.40 14.48 -5.22
C PHE A 15 2.58 13.43 -4.50
N ALA A 16 2.38 13.58 -3.19
CA ALA A 16 1.50 12.71 -2.41
C ALA A 16 0.80 13.49 -1.31
N ASP A 17 -0.45 13.10 -1.02
CA ASP A 17 -1.14 13.46 0.22
C ASP A 17 -1.46 12.17 0.98
N GLY A 18 -0.95 12.06 2.21
CA GLY A 18 -1.15 10.88 3.06
C GLY A 18 -2.55 10.81 3.68
N HIS A 19 -3.35 11.88 3.57
CA HIS A 19 -4.70 11.96 4.09
C HIS A 19 -5.74 12.09 2.96
N PRO A 20 -6.97 11.58 3.16
CA PRO A 20 -8.03 11.73 2.18
C PRO A 20 -8.44 13.20 2.02
N ILE A 21 -8.57 13.66 0.78
CA ILE A 21 -9.05 14.99 0.45
C ILE A 21 -10.56 14.90 0.18
N ALA A 22 -11.38 15.38 1.11
CA ALA A 22 -12.85 15.34 0.98
C ALA A 22 -13.41 16.38 -0.01
N ASN A 23 -12.68 17.46 -0.28
CA ASN A 23 -13.15 18.55 -1.10
C ASN A 23 -12.84 18.32 -2.59
N LEU A 24 -13.83 17.90 -3.36
CA LEU A 24 -13.69 17.65 -4.81
C LEU A 24 -13.25 18.88 -5.61
N LEU A 25 -13.66 20.09 -5.22
CA LEU A 25 -13.19 21.31 -5.87
C LEU A 25 -11.69 21.50 -5.66
N LEU A 26 -11.21 21.20 -4.46
CA LEU A 26 -9.76 21.25 -4.16
C LEU A 26 -9.01 20.21 -4.97
N ILE A 27 -9.52 18.97 -5.06
CA ILE A 27 -8.93 17.90 -5.89
C ILE A 27 -8.83 18.36 -7.35
N ARG A 28 -9.93 18.86 -7.93
CA ARG A 28 -9.95 19.34 -9.31
C ARG A 28 -8.90 20.44 -9.53
N ARG A 29 -8.86 21.46 -8.66
CA ARG A 29 -7.87 22.55 -8.73
C ARG A 29 -6.44 22.04 -8.61
N LEU A 30 -6.19 21.08 -7.74
CA LEU A 30 -4.89 20.42 -7.57
C LEU A 30 -4.47 19.72 -8.87
N LEU A 31 -5.35 18.95 -9.49
CA LEU A 31 -5.09 18.26 -10.75
C LEU A 31 -4.83 19.25 -11.90
N GLU A 32 -5.64 20.31 -12.02
CA GLU A 32 -5.45 21.38 -13.00
C GLU A 32 -4.08 22.06 -12.85
N TYR A 33 -3.68 22.33 -11.60
CA TYR A 33 -2.39 22.97 -11.30
C TYR A 33 -1.19 22.06 -11.59
N LEU A 34 -1.31 20.75 -11.31
CA LEU A 34 -0.24 19.77 -11.52
C LEU A 34 -0.09 19.32 -12.97
N ARG A 35 -1.13 19.49 -13.80
CA ARG A 35 -1.11 19.05 -15.20
C ARG A 35 0.11 19.50 -15.99
N PRO A 36 0.53 20.78 -15.98
CA PRO A 36 1.70 21.24 -16.73
C PRO A 36 3.02 20.71 -16.17
N LEU A 37 3.07 20.25 -14.91
CA LEU A 37 4.29 19.75 -14.28
C LEU A 37 4.61 18.31 -14.71
N ASN A 38 3.66 17.62 -15.35
CA ASN A 38 3.80 16.24 -15.84
C ASN A 38 4.41 15.27 -14.82
N ARG A 39 4.00 15.40 -13.55
CA ARG A 39 4.40 14.56 -12.43
C ARG A 39 3.16 13.85 -11.87
N PRO A 40 3.25 12.55 -11.52
CA PRO A 40 2.12 11.87 -10.91
C PRO A 40 1.83 12.43 -9.51
N ILE A 41 0.55 12.39 -9.14
CA ILE A 41 0.11 12.63 -7.77
C ILE A 41 -0.50 11.37 -7.19
N ALA A 42 -0.04 10.96 -6.00
CA ALA A 42 -0.59 9.87 -5.24
C ALA A 42 -1.65 10.37 -4.26
N LEU A 43 -2.88 9.89 -4.42
CA LEU A 43 -4.02 10.26 -3.60
C LEU A 43 -4.66 9.01 -2.97
N TRP A 44 -5.09 9.15 -1.73
CA TRP A 44 -5.85 8.12 -1.06
C TRP A 44 -7.36 8.40 -1.21
N PRO A 45 -8.08 7.61 -2.04
CA PRO A 45 -9.51 7.80 -2.25
C PRO A 45 -10.30 7.24 -1.05
N CYS A 46 -10.79 8.11 -0.21
CA CYS A 46 -11.63 7.77 0.93
C CYS A 46 -12.50 8.96 1.30
N ASP A 47 -13.79 8.74 1.54
CA ASP A 47 -14.69 9.74 2.08
C ASP A 47 -14.69 9.67 3.61
N PRO A 48 -14.11 10.67 4.30
CA PRO A 48 -14.00 10.66 5.75
C PRO A 48 -15.36 10.79 6.47
N GLN A 49 -16.38 11.33 5.82
CA GLN A 49 -17.72 11.43 6.40
C GLN A 49 -18.40 10.06 6.47
N LEU A 50 -18.17 9.22 5.43
CA LEU A 50 -18.67 7.84 5.41
C LEU A 50 -17.87 6.89 6.32
N VAL A 51 -16.64 7.23 6.66
CA VAL A 51 -15.84 6.47 7.64
C VAL A 51 -16.43 6.61 9.05
N GLY A 52 -16.86 7.83 9.43
CA GLY A 52 -17.40 8.10 10.76
C GLY A 52 -16.45 7.66 11.89
N ASN A 53 -16.98 6.91 12.85
CA ASN A 53 -16.21 6.29 13.95
C ASN A 53 -15.80 4.84 13.68
N GLY A 54 -15.89 4.38 12.43
CA GLY A 54 -15.57 3.01 12.05
C GLY A 54 -14.10 2.66 12.30
N VAL A 55 -13.85 1.39 12.62
CA VAL A 55 -12.49 0.89 12.92
C VAL A 55 -12.13 -0.38 12.15
N MET A 56 -13.11 -1.03 11.52
CA MET A 56 -12.93 -2.20 10.66
C MET A 56 -13.90 -2.15 9.47
N ARG A 57 -13.75 -3.04 8.50
CA ARG A 57 -14.70 -3.13 7.37
C ARG A 57 -16.09 -3.56 7.86
N GLU A 58 -17.11 -2.80 7.45
CA GLU A 58 -18.51 -3.12 7.73
C GLU A 58 -18.91 -4.46 7.10
N GLY A 59 -19.66 -5.26 7.86
CA GLY A 59 -20.18 -6.54 7.42
C GLY A 59 -20.46 -7.49 8.58
N HIS A 60 -20.58 -8.78 8.27
CA HIS A 60 -20.85 -9.83 9.25
C HIS A 60 -19.85 -9.79 10.43
N ASP A 61 -18.55 -9.73 10.13
CA ASP A 61 -17.49 -9.79 11.15
C ASP A 61 -17.53 -8.57 12.09
N SER A 62 -17.87 -7.38 11.57
CA SER A 62 -17.98 -6.18 12.42
C SER A 62 -19.11 -6.30 13.45
N ILE A 63 -20.20 -6.95 13.06
CA ILE A 63 -21.34 -7.23 13.98
C ILE A 63 -20.93 -8.28 15.02
N VAL A 64 -20.28 -9.38 14.57
CA VAL A 64 -19.84 -10.46 15.44
C VAL A 64 -18.83 -9.99 16.47
N PHE A 65 -17.87 -9.13 16.05
CA PHE A 65 -16.84 -8.60 16.95
C PHE A 65 -17.28 -7.36 17.73
N GLY A 66 -18.49 -6.84 17.50
CA GLY A 66 -19.01 -5.66 18.21
C GLY A 66 -18.21 -4.39 17.91
N LEU A 67 -17.58 -4.29 16.73
CA LEU A 67 -16.77 -3.17 16.32
C LEU A 67 -17.50 -2.30 15.28
N PRO A 68 -17.41 -0.95 15.36
CA PRO A 68 -18.05 -0.07 14.39
C PRO A 68 -17.43 -0.24 13.01
N GLY A 69 -18.31 -0.41 12.00
CA GLY A 69 -17.92 -0.70 10.63
C GLY A 69 -17.64 0.54 9.77
N ILE A 70 -16.71 0.42 8.84
CA ILE A 70 -16.48 1.38 7.74
C ILE A 70 -17.08 0.78 6.48
N PRO A 71 -18.11 1.39 5.88
CA PRO A 71 -18.75 0.85 4.69
C PRO A 71 -17.80 0.91 3.48
N ALA A 72 -17.90 -0.07 2.58
CA ALA A 72 -17.08 -0.10 1.37
C ALA A 72 -17.28 1.14 0.46
N ILE A 73 -18.46 1.75 0.55
CA ILE A 73 -18.77 2.97 -0.21
C ILE A 73 -17.90 4.17 0.19
N ALA A 74 -17.29 4.18 1.37
CA ALA A 74 -16.34 5.22 1.76
C ALA A 74 -15.12 5.29 0.80
N GLU A 75 -14.70 4.13 0.27
CA GLU A 75 -13.65 4.05 -0.75
C GLU A 75 -14.23 4.24 -2.16
N THR A 76 -15.29 3.53 -2.51
CA THR A 76 -15.74 3.45 -3.90
C THR A 76 -16.38 4.74 -4.43
N THR A 77 -17.07 5.52 -3.59
CA THR A 77 -17.58 6.84 -3.98
C THR A 77 -16.43 7.84 -4.21
N ALA A 78 -15.42 7.82 -3.35
CA ALA A 78 -14.23 8.66 -3.52
C ALA A 78 -13.44 8.29 -4.78
N ILE A 79 -13.27 6.99 -5.08
CA ILE A 79 -12.67 6.54 -6.34
C ILE A 79 -13.48 7.07 -7.53
N ALA A 80 -14.79 6.85 -7.56
CA ALA A 80 -15.63 7.25 -8.67
C ALA A 80 -15.54 8.78 -8.94
N ALA A 81 -15.64 9.58 -7.88
CA ALA A 81 -15.54 11.05 -7.99
C ALA A 81 -14.14 11.50 -8.48
N LEU A 82 -13.07 10.84 -7.99
CA LEU A 82 -11.71 11.15 -8.42
C LEU A 82 -11.48 10.76 -9.89
N LEU A 83 -12.02 9.63 -10.35
CA LEU A 83 -11.91 9.20 -11.74
C LEU A 83 -12.59 10.18 -12.72
N GLU A 84 -13.74 10.75 -12.36
CA GLU A 84 -14.38 11.82 -13.14
C GLU A 84 -13.48 13.08 -13.26
N CYS A 85 -12.82 13.45 -12.15
CA CYS A 85 -11.86 14.56 -12.18
C CYS A 85 -10.64 14.26 -13.06
N VAL A 86 -10.12 13.02 -13.00
CA VAL A 86 -8.98 12.59 -13.82
C VAL A 86 -9.36 12.57 -15.30
N GLU A 87 -10.54 12.09 -15.64
CA GLU A 87 -11.02 12.07 -17.03
C GLU A 87 -11.14 13.47 -17.62
N GLU A 88 -11.66 14.41 -16.87
CA GLU A 88 -11.82 15.81 -17.31
C GLU A 88 -10.48 16.54 -17.43
N VAL A 89 -9.55 16.34 -16.46
CA VAL A 89 -8.32 17.12 -16.38
C VAL A 89 -7.15 16.43 -17.11
N GLY A 90 -7.04 15.10 -17.06
CA GLY A 90 -5.98 14.31 -17.69
C GLY A 90 -4.66 14.26 -16.93
N THR A 91 -4.61 14.69 -15.68
CA THR A 91 -3.40 14.60 -14.83
C THR A 91 -3.17 13.16 -14.37
N PRO A 92 -1.95 12.60 -14.45
CA PRO A 92 -1.66 11.26 -13.95
C PRO A 92 -1.88 11.15 -12.43
N VAL A 93 -2.69 10.17 -12.02
CA VAL A 93 -3.02 9.93 -10.59
C VAL A 93 -2.66 8.51 -10.20
N HIS A 94 -1.99 8.35 -9.06
CA HIS A 94 -1.81 7.07 -8.39
C HIS A 94 -2.82 6.92 -7.26
N LEU A 95 -3.71 5.93 -7.38
CA LEU A 95 -4.72 5.61 -6.36
C LEU A 95 -4.08 4.73 -5.28
N MET A 96 -3.87 5.30 -4.09
CA MET A 96 -3.23 4.60 -2.98
C MET A 96 -4.21 3.70 -2.22
N ARG A 97 -3.71 2.56 -1.72
CA ARG A 97 -4.34 1.75 -0.67
C ARG A 97 -5.72 1.21 -1.04
N LEU A 98 -5.93 0.70 -2.26
CA LEU A 98 -7.18 0.02 -2.60
C LEU A 98 -7.43 -1.15 -1.63
N SER A 99 -8.66 -1.30 -1.16
CA SER A 99 -9.03 -2.29 -0.16
C SER A 99 -10.34 -3.05 -0.45
N THR A 100 -11.02 -2.74 -1.56
CA THR A 100 -12.33 -3.32 -1.90
C THR A 100 -12.36 -3.92 -3.29
N ALA A 101 -13.12 -5.01 -3.48
CA ALA A 101 -13.36 -5.63 -4.78
C ALA A 101 -14.03 -4.65 -5.77
N ARG A 102 -14.97 -3.82 -5.29
CA ARG A 102 -15.62 -2.81 -6.13
C ARG A 102 -14.66 -1.69 -6.54
N GLY A 103 -13.71 -1.29 -5.66
CA GLY A 103 -12.66 -0.34 -6.01
C GLY A 103 -11.76 -0.87 -7.12
N VAL A 104 -11.37 -2.16 -7.06
CA VAL A 104 -10.63 -2.85 -8.14
C VAL A 104 -11.40 -2.79 -9.47
N GLU A 105 -12.71 -3.04 -9.44
CA GLU A 105 -13.53 -2.99 -10.67
C GLU A 105 -13.57 -1.59 -11.27
N LEU A 106 -13.74 -0.55 -10.46
CA LEU A 106 -13.72 0.84 -10.92
C LEU A 106 -12.37 1.20 -11.58
N VAL A 107 -11.26 0.79 -10.98
CA VAL A 107 -9.92 1.00 -11.52
C VAL A 107 -9.74 0.24 -12.84
N ARG A 108 -10.20 -1.01 -12.93
CA ARG A 108 -10.14 -1.81 -14.15
C ARG A 108 -10.87 -1.11 -15.30
N LEU A 109 -12.10 -0.65 -15.07
CA LEU A 109 -12.90 0.05 -16.07
C LEU A 109 -12.26 1.38 -16.51
N ALA A 110 -11.71 2.13 -15.56
CA ALA A 110 -11.03 3.39 -15.87
C ALA A 110 -9.75 3.17 -16.73
N LYS A 111 -8.96 2.14 -16.40
CA LYS A 111 -7.79 1.76 -17.23
C LYS A 111 -8.20 1.30 -18.63
N GLN A 112 -9.30 0.55 -18.78
CA GLN A 112 -9.83 0.15 -20.09
C GLN A 112 -10.27 1.36 -20.94
N ARG A 113 -10.72 2.44 -20.31
CA ARG A 113 -11.05 3.72 -20.97
C ARG A 113 -9.80 4.56 -21.28
N GLY A 114 -8.62 4.12 -20.85
CA GLY A 114 -7.36 4.84 -21.09
C GLY A 114 -7.07 6.00 -20.15
N LEU A 115 -7.73 6.07 -18.98
CA LEU A 115 -7.43 7.11 -18.00
C LEU A 115 -5.98 6.97 -17.48
N PRO A 116 -5.26 8.08 -17.29
CA PRO A 116 -3.88 8.07 -16.81
C PRO A 116 -3.81 7.78 -15.31
N ILE A 117 -4.16 6.57 -14.92
CA ILE A 117 -4.17 6.12 -13.53
C ILE A 117 -3.30 4.91 -13.31
N THR A 118 -2.69 4.85 -12.12
CA THR A 118 -2.08 3.66 -11.54
C THR A 118 -2.68 3.43 -10.16
N ALA A 119 -2.49 2.25 -9.58
CA ALA A 119 -3.07 1.92 -8.29
C ALA A 119 -2.17 1.01 -7.46
N SER A 120 -2.27 1.13 -6.14
CA SER A 120 -1.62 0.21 -5.21
C SER A 120 -2.58 -0.30 -4.14
N THR A 121 -2.27 -1.46 -3.60
CA THR A 121 -2.85 -1.99 -2.35
C THR A 121 -1.73 -2.28 -1.36
N THR A 122 -2.04 -2.43 -0.06
CA THR A 122 -0.99 -2.78 0.90
C THR A 122 -0.79 -4.30 0.97
N TRP A 123 0.43 -4.69 1.31
CA TRP A 123 0.78 -6.09 1.47
C TRP A 123 -0.11 -6.85 2.47
N MET A 124 -0.55 -6.17 3.56
CA MET A 124 -1.41 -6.79 4.56
C MET A 124 -2.82 -7.10 4.02
N HIS A 125 -3.35 -6.28 3.09
CA HIS A 125 -4.64 -6.54 2.44
C HIS A 125 -4.60 -7.76 1.49
N LEU A 126 -3.42 -8.17 1.05
CA LEU A 126 -3.26 -9.40 0.28
C LEU A 126 -3.18 -10.65 1.17
N LEU A 127 -2.66 -10.52 2.40
CA LEU A 127 -2.43 -11.65 3.29
C LEU A 127 -3.55 -11.88 4.31
N LEU A 128 -4.27 -10.82 4.70
CA LEU A 128 -5.24 -10.81 5.79
C LEU A 128 -6.59 -10.27 5.31
N ASN A 129 -7.64 -10.61 6.06
CA ASN A 129 -8.99 -10.12 5.85
C ASN A 129 -9.70 -9.88 7.19
N THR A 130 -10.99 -9.50 7.18
CA THR A 130 -11.76 -9.16 8.38
C THR A 130 -11.78 -10.27 9.45
N ALA A 131 -11.70 -11.54 9.06
CA ALA A 131 -11.67 -12.65 10.04
C ALA A 131 -10.43 -12.62 10.93
N SER A 132 -9.31 -12.04 10.46
CA SER A 132 -8.08 -11.89 11.22
C SER A 132 -8.25 -10.98 12.45
N ILE A 133 -9.22 -10.07 12.42
CA ILE A 133 -9.49 -9.09 13.49
C ILE A 133 -10.07 -9.76 14.75
N GLY A 134 -10.52 -11.01 14.67
CA GLY A 134 -11.07 -11.75 15.83
C GLY A 134 -10.13 -11.90 17.01
N SER A 135 -8.81 -11.67 16.84
CA SER A 135 -7.84 -11.58 17.93
C SER A 135 -7.88 -10.27 18.69
N TYR A 136 -8.50 -9.22 18.13
CA TYR A 136 -8.46 -7.84 18.61
C TYR A 136 -7.04 -7.25 18.76
N ASP A 137 -6.06 -7.84 18.06
CA ASP A 137 -4.70 -7.28 18.04
C ASP A 137 -4.71 -5.88 17.43
N PRO A 138 -4.31 -4.83 18.19
CA PRO A 138 -4.28 -3.45 17.70
C PRO A 138 -3.40 -3.25 16.45
N SER A 139 -2.45 -4.15 16.17
CA SER A 139 -1.63 -4.11 14.95
C SER A 139 -2.42 -4.46 13.69
N LEU A 140 -3.61 -5.04 13.82
CA LEU A 140 -4.55 -5.32 12.72
C LEU A 140 -5.48 -4.14 12.42
N ARG A 141 -5.47 -3.10 13.24
CA ARG A 141 -6.16 -1.86 12.92
C ARG A 141 -5.39 -1.11 11.85
N LEU A 142 -5.90 -1.15 10.63
CA LEU A 142 -5.29 -0.50 9.47
C LEU A 142 -6.19 0.59 8.90
N ASN A 143 -5.63 1.44 8.07
CA ASN A 143 -6.35 2.47 7.36
C ASN A 143 -5.88 2.56 5.88
N PRO A 144 -6.73 2.09 4.93
CA PRO A 144 -8.08 1.55 5.08
C PRO A 144 -8.11 0.23 5.87
N PRO A 145 -9.27 -0.14 6.42
CA PRO A 145 -9.40 -1.39 7.16
C PRO A 145 -9.28 -2.60 6.24
N LEU A 146 -8.83 -3.73 6.78
CA LEU A 146 -8.80 -5.01 6.06
C LEU A 146 -10.17 -5.30 5.44
N GLY A 147 -10.16 -5.69 4.17
CA GLY A 147 -11.36 -6.09 3.42
C GLY A 147 -11.91 -7.45 3.86
N ARG A 148 -13.09 -7.80 3.38
CA ARG A 148 -13.63 -9.15 3.51
C ARG A 148 -12.82 -10.13 2.66
N TYR A 149 -13.03 -11.43 2.86
CA TYR A 149 -12.35 -12.45 2.06
C TYR A 149 -12.50 -12.23 0.54
N ALA A 150 -13.69 -11.83 0.07
CA ALA A 150 -13.91 -11.52 -1.35
C ALA A 150 -13.09 -10.31 -1.83
N ASP A 151 -12.90 -9.30 -0.99
CA ASP A 151 -12.06 -8.14 -1.29
C ASP A 151 -10.60 -8.55 -1.41
N GLN A 152 -10.11 -9.37 -0.46
CA GLN A 152 -8.75 -9.93 -0.48
C GLN A 152 -8.48 -10.71 -1.78
N GLN A 153 -9.39 -11.61 -2.18
CA GLN A 153 -9.24 -12.41 -3.41
C GLN A 153 -9.24 -11.53 -4.66
N ALA A 154 -10.09 -10.49 -4.70
CA ALA A 154 -10.13 -9.54 -5.80
C ALA A 154 -8.83 -8.73 -5.92
N LEU A 155 -8.25 -8.30 -4.79
CA LEU A 155 -6.96 -7.60 -4.76
C LEU A 155 -5.81 -8.50 -5.21
N LEU A 156 -5.74 -9.75 -4.73
CA LEU A 156 -4.73 -10.73 -5.14
C LEU A 156 -4.74 -10.94 -6.67
N GLN A 157 -5.93 -11.16 -7.23
CA GLN A 157 -6.07 -11.34 -8.67
C GLN A 157 -5.74 -10.05 -9.43
N ALA A 158 -6.16 -8.89 -8.92
CA ALA A 158 -5.92 -7.61 -9.58
C ALA A 158 -4.43 -7.21 -9.62
N VAL A 159 -3.66 -7.53 -8.59
CA VAL A 159 -2.20 -7.33 -8.61
C VAL A 159 -1.54 -8.29 -9.59
N LYS A 160 -1.97 -9.55 -9.63
CA LYS A 160 -1.47 -10.54 -10.58
C LYS A 160 -1.70 -10.10 -12.02
N ASP A 161 -2.92 -9.64 -12.33
CA ASP A 161 -3.33 -9.19 -13.66
C ASP A 161 -2.77 -7.79 -14.05
N GLY A 162 -2.13 -7.07 -13.13
CA GLY A 162 -1.63 -5.70 -13.37
C GLY A 162 -2.72 -4.62 -13.39
N VAL A 163 -3.94 -4.92 -12.93
CA VAL A 163 -4.98 -3.91 -12.69
C VAL A 163 -4.61 -3.02 -11.51
N VAL A 164 -4.12 -3.64 -10.43
CA VAL A 164 -3.41 -2.98 -9.34
C VAL A 164 -1.92 -3.12 -9.65
N ASP A 165 -1.24 -2.00 -9.79
CA ASP A 165 0.14 -1.95 -10.31
C ASP A 165 1.15 -2.36 -9.25
N ALA A 166 0.98 -1.91 -8.02
CA ALA A 166 2.00 -1.97 -6.99
C ALA A 166 1.48 -2.52 -5.65
N ILE A 167 2.38 -3.18 -4.92
CA ILE A 167 2.18 -3.53 -3.50
C ILE A 167 2.89 -2.47 -2.67
N ALA A 168 2.12 -1.71 -1.88
CA ALA A 168 2.65 -0.74 -0.93
C ALA A 168 2.96 -1.40 0.42
N ILE A 169 3.99 -0.93 1.11
CA ILE A 169 4.38 -1.44 2.42
C ILE A 169 3.61 -0.78 3.55
N ASP A 170 3.33 0.52 3.44
CA ASP A 170 2.58 1.29 4.44
C ASP A 170 3.13 1.09 5.86
N HIS A 171 4.43 1.31 6.04
CA HIS A 171 5.13 1.12 7.30
C HIS A 171 4.78 2.23 8.29
N SER A 172 4.04 1.88 9.33
CA SER A 172 3.55 2.81 10.37
C SER A 172 4.00 2.35 11.75
N PRO A 173 5.18 2.79 12.22
CA PRO A 173 5.69 2.43 13.53
C PRO A 173 4.99 3.23 14.63
N TYR A 174 4.58 2.54 15.70
CA TYR A 174 4.00 3.11 16.92
C TYR A 174 4.74 2.59 18.14
N THR A 175 4.70 3.34 19.24
CA THR A 175 5.26 2.90 20.51
C THR A 175 4.42 1.76 21.13
N TYR A 176 4.99 1.10 22.12
CA TYR A 176 4.28 0.05 22.85
C TYR A 176 3.00 0.61 23.52
N GLU A 177 3.09 1.78 24.13
CA GLU A 177 2.00 2.43 24.83
C GLU A 177 0.85 2.80 23.88
N GLU A 178 1.15 3.32 22.71
CA GLU A 178 0.14 3.66 21.69
C GLU A 178 -0.63 2.42 21.18
N LYS A 179 0.01 1.25 21.21
CA LYS A 179 -0.62 -0.01 20.79
C LYS A 179 -1.13 -0.87 21.95
N THR A 180 -0.87 -0.51 23.21
CA THR A 180 -1.39 -1.22 24.39
C THR A 180 -2.70 -0.59 24.87
N VAL A 181 -3.66 -0.52 23.95
CA VAL A 181 -5.01 0.04 24.16
C VAL A 181 -6.05 -0.86 23.47
N ALA A 182 -7.32 -0.60 23.70
CA ALA A 182 -8.38 -1.34 23.01
C ALA A 182 -8.26 -1.16 21.48
N PHE A 183 -8.65 -2.19 20.71
CA PHE A 183 -8.57 -2.19 19.24
C PHE A 183 -9.18 -0.92 18.63
N ALA A 184 -10.34 -0.48 19.10
CA ALA A 184 -11.03 0.69 18.58
C ALA A 184 -10.32 2.03 18.89
N GLU A 185 -9.45 2.07 19.90
CA GLU A 185 -8.73 3.27 20.35
C GLU A 185 -7.31 3.34 19.76
N ALA A 186 -6.74 2.20 19.34
CA ALA A 186 -5.39 2.15 18.80
C ALA A 186 -5.25 3.00 17.54
N PRO A 187 -4.12 3.70 17.31
CA PRO A 187 -3.86 4.36 16.03
C PRO A 187 -3.73 3.30 14.91
N PRO A 188 -4.25 3.59 13.70
CA PRO A 188 -4.19 2.63 12.59
C PRO A 188 -2.80 2.53 11.99
N GLY A 189 -2.33 1.30 11.75
CA GLY A 189 -1.06 1.00 11.09
C GLY A 189 -0.23 -0.06 11.78
N ALA A 190 0.68 -0.66 11.01
CA ALA A 190 1.62 -1.69 11.44
C ALA A 190 2.98 -1.51 10.78
N ILE A 191 4.02 -2.10 11.36
CA ILE A 191 5.34 -2.17 10.71
C ILE A 191 5.33 -3.21 9.59
N GLY A 192 6.06 -2.96 8.49
CA GLY A 192 6.04 -3.84 7.33
C GLY A 192 7.36 -4.01 6.57
N LEU A 193 8.30 -3.04 6.65
CA LEU A 193 9.47 -3.01 5.77
C LEU A 193 10.29 -4.32 5.76
N GLN A 194 10.50 -4.93 6.92
CA GLN A 194 11.25 -6.18 7.04
C GLN A 194 10.38 -7.42 6.83
N LEU A 195 9.05 -7.30 6.99
CA LEU A 195 8.10 -8.41 7.05
C LEU A 195 7.41 -8.70 5.71
N ALA A 196 7.17 -7.67 4.91
CA ALA A 196 6.35 -7.78 3.71
C ALA A 196 6.91 -8.79 2.70
N LEU A 197 8.18 -8.66 2.30
CA LEU A 197 8.77 -9.55 1.31
C LEU A 197 8.77 -11.03 1.76
N PRO A 198 9.28 -11.41 2.95
CA PRO A 198 9.29 -12.81 3.36
C PRO A 198 7.88 -13.40 3.52
N LEU A 199 6.91 -12.64 4.07
CA LEU A 199 5.54 -13.14 4.25
C LEU A 199 4.79 -13.27 2.92
N LEU A 200 4.93 -12.31 2.02
CA LEU A 200 4.38 -12.42 0.66
C LEU A 200 5.01 -13.60 -0.09
N TRP A 201 6.33 -13.78 0.03
CA TRP A 201 7.00 -14.93 -0.58
C TRP A 201 6.48 -16.24 -0.02
N GLN A 202 6.44 -16.38 1.30
CA GLN A 202 5.99 -17.61 1.97
C GLN A 202 4.55 -17.97 1.57
N ILE A 203 3.65 -16.99 1.51
CA ILE A 203 2.23 -17.24 1.27
C ILE A 203 1.91 -17.34 -0.21
N LEU A 204 2.51 -16.55 -1.07
CA LEU A 204 2.14 -16.49 -2.48
C LEU A 204 3.08 -17.29 -3.39
N VAL A 205 4.40 -17.19 -3.19
CA VAL A 205 5.38 -17.83 -4.08
C VAL A 205 5.66 -19.27 -3.65
N ALA A 206 5.95 -19.50 -2.38
CA ALA A 206 6.26 -20.85 -1.89
C ALA A 206 5.04 -21.80 -1.99
N SER A 207 3.81 -21.27 -1.95
CA SER A 207 2.59 -22.04 -2.20
C SER A 207 2.30 -22.32 -3.68
N GLY A 208 3.03 -21.70 -4.61
CA GLY A 208 2.83 -21.81 -6.04
C GLY A 208 1.66 -20.98 -6.62
N GLN A 209 1.05 -20.08 -5.82
CA GLN A 209 -0.01 -19.20 -6.32
C GLN A 209 0.53 -18.14 -7.29
N TRP A 210 1.73 -17.63 -7.00
CA TRP A 210 2.45 -16.67 -7.82
C TRP A 210 3.85 -17.19 -8.15
N SER A 211 4.39 -16.75 -9.28
CA SER A 211 5.82 -16.89 -9.56
C SER A 211 6.62 -15.82 -8.82
N ALA A 212 7.92 -16.07 -8.64
CA ALA A 212 8.83 -15.07 -8.08
C ALA A 212 8.83 -13.77 -8.90
N LEU A 213 8.77 -13.86 -10.23
CA LEU A 213 8.78 -12.70 -11.12
C LEU A 213 7.51 -11.86 -11.00
N GLU A 214 6.33 -12.46 -10.78
CA GLU A 214 5.08 -11.74 -10.52
C GLU A 214 5.19 -10.92 -9.23
N LEU A 215 5.75 -11.51 -8.17
CA LEU A 215 5.96 -10.80 -6.90
C LEU A 215 6.97 -9.66 -7.05
N TRP A 216 8.13 -9.92 -7.69
CA TRP A 216 9.15 -8.88 -7.92
C TRP A 216 8.62 -7.75 -8.82
N ALA A 217 7.83 -8.06 -9.83
CA ALA A 217 7.20 -7.05 -10.66
C ALA A 217 6.31 -6.11 -9.83
N ALA A 218 5.52 -6.65 -8.89
CA ALA A 218 4.61 -5.88 -8.04
C ALA A 218 5.32 -5.08 -6.93
N LEU A 219 6.52 -5.50 -6.49
CA LEU A 219 7.29 -4.84 -5.44
C LEU A 219 8.37 -3.89 -5.96
N SER A 220 8.80 -4.00 -7.22
CA SER A 220 9.93 -3.25 -7.77
C SER A 220 9.63 -2.62 -9.13
N THR A 221 9.48 -3.42 -10.18
CA THR A 221 9.38 -2.91 -11.56
C THR A 221 8.17 -2.01 -11.77
N ARG A 222 6.98 -2.46 -11.39
CA ARG A 222 5.73 -1.69 -11.58
C ARG A 222 5.63 -0.46 -10.66
N PRO A 223 6.05 -0.49 -9.37
CA PRO A 223 6.17 0.72 -8.56
C PRO A 223 7.04 1.82 -9.17
N ALA A 224 8.19 1.48 -9.76
CA ALA A 224 9.03 2.45 -10.46
C ALA A 224 8.28 3.11 -11.63
N LEU A 225 7.54 2.31 -12.43
CA LEU A 225 6.71 2.82 -13.52
C LEU A 225 5.57 3.73 -13.03
N CYS A 226 4.97 3.43 -11.86
CA CYS A 226 3.96 4.30 -11.24
C CYS A 226 4.50 5.70 -10.93
N LEU A 227 5.80 5.80 -10.67
CA LEU A 227 6.51 7.05 -10.40
C LEU A 227 7.18 7.63 -11.64
N SER A 228 6.89 7.11 -12.83
CA SER A 228 7.54 7.50 -14.10
C SER A 228 9.07 7.36 -14.06
N GLN A 229 9.58 6.42 -13.27
CA GLN A 229 11.01 6.12 -13.15
C GLN A 229 11.37 4.88 -13.98
N THR A 230 12.64 4.83 -14.42
CA THR A 230 13.17 3.63 -15.07
C THR A 230 13.38 2.53 -14.03
N PRO A 231 12.78 1.34 -14.22
CA PRO A 231 13.01 0.23 -13.30
C PRO A 231 14.47 -0.19 -13.26
N ALA A 232 14.95 -0.58 -12.07
CA ALA A 232 16.29 -1.15 -11.92
C ALA A 232 16.43 -2.42 -12.77
N SER A 233 17.63 -2.63 -13.33
CA SER A 233 17.94 -3.79 -14.17
C SER A 233 19.32 -4.38 -13.84
N ILE A 234 19.46 -5.70 -14.01
CA ILE A 234 20.74 -6.39 -13.89
C ILE A 234 21.42 -6.39 -15.27
N THR A 235 22.05 -5.25 -15.62
CA THR A 235 22.74 -5.05 -16.90
C THR A 235 24.18 -4.65 -16.64
N PRO A 236 25.18 -5.27 -17.30
CA PRO A 236 26.58 -4.87 -17.15
C PRO A 236 26.79 -3.38 -17.43
N GLY A 237 27.56 -2.71 -16.57
CA GLY A 237 27.86 -1.28 -16.68
C GLY A 237 26.84 -0.35 -16.00
N GLN A 238 25.73 -0.87 -15.47
CA GLN A 238 24.80 -0.08 -14.68
C GLN A 238 25.12 -0.14 -13.19
N ALA A 239 24.71 0.91 -12.45
CA ALA A 239 24.83 0.92 -10.99
C ALA A 239 24.03 -0.24 -10.38
N ALA A 240 24.64 -0.95 -9.44
CA ALA A 240 23.99 -2.10 -8.83
C ALA A 240 22.87 -1.66 -7.88
N GLU A 241 21.63 -2.03 -8.20
CA GLU A 241 20.47 -1.91 -7.36
C GLU A 241 19.81 -3.30 -7.25
N MET A 242 20.25 -4.08 -6.27
CA MET A 242 19.91 -5.51 -6.18
C MET A 242 19.70 -5.96 -4.74
N VAL A 243 18.85 -6.97 -4.58
CA VAL A 243 18.61 -7.67 -3.32
C VAL A 243 18.98 -9.14 -3.47
N LEU A 244 19.77 -9.68 -2.53
CA LEU A 244 19.96 -11.12 -2.36
C LEU A 244 19.01 -11.61 -1.26
N PHE A 245 18.05 -12.44 -1.65
CA PHE A 245 17.04 -13.00 -0.77
C PHE A 245 17.21 -14.52 -0.63
N ASN A 246 17.23 -15.03 0.62
CA ASN A 246 17.23 -16.47 0.90
C ASN A 246 15.80 -16.90 1.30
N PRO A 247 15.06 -17.61 0.44
CA PRO A 247 13.67 -18.00 0.69
C PRO A 247 13.51 -19.13 1.73
N HIS A 248 14.61 -19.75 2.17
CA HIS A 248 14.58 -20.91 3.06
C HIS A 248 15.07 -20.60 4.49
N GLN A 249 15.62 -19.43 4.72
CA GLN A 249 16.12 -19.05 6.04
C GLN A 249 14.96 -18.64 6.94
N SER A 250 14.83 -19.36 8.09
CA SER A 250 13.83 -19.03 9.09
C SER A 250 14.41 -18.18 10.22
N TRP A 251 13.60 -17.28 10.75
CA TRP A 251 13.92 -16.41 11.86
C TRP A 251 12.64 -16.08 12.66
N ILE A 252 12.78 -15.64 13.90
CA ILE A 252 11.64 -15.23 14.74
C ILE A 252 11.51 -13.73 14.70
N ALA A 253 10.30 -13.22 14.46
CA ALA A 253 10.02 -11.78 14.48
C ALA A 253 9.93 -11.28 15.94
N ASP A 254 11.04 -10.84 16.51
CA ASP A 254 11.14 -10.35 17.88
C ASP A 254 11.99 -9.06 17.96
N SER A 255 12.17 -8.56 19.18
CA SER A 255 12.94 -7.33 19.44
C SER A 255 14.44 -7.43 19.12
N GLN A 256 14.99 -8.63 18.94
CA GLN A 256 16.39 -8.83 18.61
C GLN A 256 16.62 -8.88 17.09
N THR A 257 15.65 -9.38 16.35
CA THR A 257 15.74 -9.61 14.90
C THR A 257 15.12 -8.48 14.07
N LEU A 258 14.05 -7.85 14.55
CA LEU A 258 13.46 -6.70 13.91
C LEU A 258 14.37 -5.48 13.99
N LYS A 259 14.56 -4.78 12.87
CA LYS A 259 15.34 -3.54 12.77
C LYS A 259 14.53 -2.30 13.13
N SER A 260 13.20 -2.39 13.09
CA SER A 260 12.32 -1.34 13.58
C SER A 260 12.46 -1.18 15.09
N ARG A 261 12.37 0.06 15.57
CA ARG A 261 12.25 0.35 17.02
C ARG A 261 10.86 -0.03 17.55
N SER A 262 9.88 -0.15 16.67
CA SER A 262 8.50 -0.51 17.00
C SER A 262 8.26 -1.99 16.72
N MET A 263 7.36 -2.57 17.53
CA MET A 263 7.02 -4.00 17.49
C MET A 263 5.55 -4.24 17.09
N ASN A 264 4.86 -3.21 16.58
CA ASN A 264 3.43 -3.27 16.24
C ASN A 264 3.19 -4.06 14.95
N THR A 265 3.21 -5.37 15.08
CA THR A 265 2.92 -6.34 14.01
C THR A 265 2.19 -7.55 14.57
N PRO A 266 1.18 -8.09 13.85
CA PRO A 266 0.49 -9.31 14.28
C PRO A 266 1.37 -10.58 14.19
N TRP A 267 2.54 -10.49 13.60
CA TRP A 267 3.50 -11.60 13.51
C TRP A 267 4.58 -11.57 14.60
N LEU A 268 4.45 -10.73 15.61
CA LEU A 268 5.40 -10.68 16.72
C LEU A 268 5.48 -12.04 17.44
N GLY A 269 6.69 -12.55 17.66
CA GLY A 269 6.96 -13.86 18.25
C GLY A 269 6.77 -15.05 17.30
N GLN A 270 6.36 -14.83 16.05
CA GLN A 270 6.15 -15.89 15.07
C GLN A 270 7.42 -16.18 14.26
N ALA A 271 7.57 -17.46 13.85
CA ALA A 271 8.61 -17.86 12.91
C ALA A 271 8.24 -17.44 11.49
N ILE A 272 9.14 -16.73 10.83
CA ILE A 272 9.02 -16.27 9.45
C ILE A 272 10.08 -16.94 8.61
N THR A 273 9.73 -17.40 7.41
CA THR A 273 10.64 -18.01 6.45
C THR A 273 10.88 -17.06 5.30
N GLY A 274 12.15 -16.82 5.00
CA GLY A 274 12.63 -15.86 4.01
C GLY A 274 13.37 -14.70 4.67
N GLN A 275 14.57 -14.38 4.16
CA GLN A 275 15.39 -13.30 4.70
C GLN A 275 16.19 -12.61 3.61
N VAL A 276 16.25 -11.27 3.65
CA VAL A 276 17.18 -10.49 2.85
C VAL A 276 18.58 -10.65 3.44
N ILE A 277 19.52 -11.18 2.66
CA ILE A 277 20.90 -11.45 3.06
C ILE A 277 21.78 -10.24 2.76
N LYS A 278 21.58 -9.60 1.62
CA LYS A 278 22.37 -8.47 1.19
C LYS A 278 21.61 -7.54 0.28
N LEU A 279 21.89 -6.25 0.42
CA LEU A 279 21.41 -5.19 -0.45
C LEU A 279 22.60 -4.51 -1.13
N TRP A 280 22.49 -4.22 -2.41
CA TRP A 280 23.35 -3.29 -3.14
C TRP A 280 22.50 -2.11 -3.59
N SER A 281 22.94 -0.90 -3.24
CA SER A 281 22.27 0.33 -3.62
C SER A 281 23.32 1.35 -4.06
N PRO A 282 23.08 2.10 -5.13
CA PRO A 282 23.99 3.17 -5.55
C PRO A 282 24.16 4.28 -4.50
N ILE A 283 23.16 4.46 -3.61
CA ILE A 283 23.21 5.45 -2.53
C ILE A 283 24.16 5.00 -1.40
N ALA A 284 24.27 3.70 -1.12
CA ALA A 284 25.15 3.18 -0.07
C ALA A 284 26.65 3.30 -0.40
N SER A 285 27.01 3.55 -1.66
CA SER A 285 28.40 3.74 -2.08
C SER A 285 28.94 5.15 -1.85
N GLN A 286 28.10 6.10 -1.47
CA GLN A 286 28.51 7.50 -1.18
C GLN A 286 28.89 7.74 0.30
N GLU A 287 28.55 6.83 1.22
CA GLU A 287 28.84 6.98 2.65
C GLU A 287 30.17 6.36 3.10
N THR A 288 30.92 5.72 2.21
CA THR A 288 32.21 5.06 2.49
C THR A 288 33.40 5.70 1.78
N GLY A 289 33.32 6.97 1.41
CA GLY A 289 34.40 7.77 0.84
C GLY A 289 35.00 8.76 1.84
#